data_81cece46716d26282edfb157dee541e7
#
_entry.id   81cece46716d26282edfb157dee541e7
#
_cell.length_a   1.000
_cell.length_b   1.000
_cell.length_c   1.000
_cell.angle_alpha   90.00
_cell.angle_beta   90.00
_cell.angle_gamma   90.00
#
_symmetry.space_group_name_H-M   'P 1'
#
loop_
_entity.id
_entity.type
_entity.pdbx_description
1 polymer ?
#
loop_
_entity_poly.entity_id
_entity_poly.type
_entity_poly.pdbx_seq_one_letter_code
_entity_poly.pdbx_strand_id
1 'polypeptide(L)' 'MDKKQIEEKIKEILSKIKPFLNNDGGDVEFVKYEDGILYVKLLGACVDCAMADNTIKEMIEYTITFEIPDVKEVRNVI' A
#
# COMPACT_ATOMS: atom_id res chain seq x y z
N MET A 1 -12.71 13.30 -5.69
CA MET A 1 -13.19 12.23 -4.79
C MET A 1 -13.06 12.70 -3.34
N ASP A 2 -14.02 12.36 -2.50
CA ASP A 2 -13.85 12.68 -1.09
C ASP A 2 -12.98 11.62 -0.41
N LYS A 3 -12.60 11.88 0.85
CA LYS A 3 -11.68 11.03 1.58
C LYS A 3 -12.20 9.58 1.69
N LYS A 4 -13.49 9.44 1.93
CA LYS A 4 -14.08 8.10 2.09
C LYS A 4 -14.00 7.29 0.79
N GLN A 5 -14.29 7.93 -0.33
CA GLN A 5 -14.19 7.27 -1.62
C GLN A 5 -12.76 6.85 -1.93
N ILE A 6 -11.81 7.70 -1.57
CA ILE A 6 -10.39 7.40 -1.77
C ILE A 6 -10.00 6.20 -0.92
N GLU A 7 -10.40 6.17 0.33
CA GLU A 7 -10.09 5.06 1.22
C GLU A 7 -10.68 3.74 0.72
N GLU A 8 -11.91 3.77 0.24
CA GLU A 8 -12.53 2.56 -0.30
C GLU A 8 -11.79 2.05 -1.52
N LYS A 9 -11.39 2.95 -2.40
CA LYS A 9 -10.65 2.58 -3.60
C LYS A 9 -9.27 2.03 -3.25
N ILE A 10 -8.62 2.63 -2.26
CA ILE A 10 -7.32 2.13 -1.77
C ILE A 10 -7.47 0.70 -1.26
N LYS A 11 -8.48 0.44 -0.46
CA LYS A 11 -8.72 -0.89 0.08
C LYS A 11 -8.94 -1.92 -1.03
N GLU A 12 -9.66 -1.52 -2.07
CA GLU A 12 -9.89 -2.38 -3.21
C GLU A 12 -8.60 -2.73 -3.92
N ILE A 13 -7.75 -1.73 -4.14
CA ILE A 13 -6.46 -1.94 -4.79
C ILE A 13 -5.56 -2.82 -3.93
N LEU A 14 -5.50 -2.57 -2.62
CA LEU A 14 -4.70 -3.39 -1.73
C LEU A 14 -5.17 -4.84 -1.73
N SER A 15 -6.47 -5.06 -1.83
CA SER A 15 -7.03 -6.40 -1.93
C SER A 15 -6.52 -7.13 -3.17
N LYS A 16 -6.30 -6.41 -4.26
CA LYS A 16 -5.75 -7.00 -5.47
C LYS A 16 -4.25 -7.27 -5.36
N ILE A 17 -3.55 -6.48 -4.58
CA ILE A 17 -2.11 -6.63 -4.38
C ILE A 17 -1.79 -7.75 -3.40
N LYS A 18 -2.65 -7.97 -2.41
CA LYS A 18 -2.41 -8.97 -1.36
C LYS A 18 -1.98 -10.35 -1.88
N PRO A 19 -2.64 -10.92 -2.91
CA PRO A 19 -2.22 -12.24 -3.41
C PRO A 19 -0.77 -12.27 -3.87
N PHE A 20 -0.27 -11.19 -4.45
CA PHE A 20 1.12 -11.14 -4.88
C PHE A 20 2.08 -11.14 -3.70
N LEU A 21 1.74 -10.39 -2.66
CA LEU A 21 2.55 -10.34 -1.46
C LEU A 21 2.49 -11.64 -0.68
N ASN A 22 1.30 -12.26 -0.61
CA ASN A 22 1.13 -13.54 0.09
C ASN A 22 1.94 -14.66 -0.54
N ASN A 23 2.13 -14.61 -1.85
CA ASN A 23 2.98 -15.59 -2.54
C ASN A 23 4.41 -15.56 -2.02
N ASP A 24 4.87 -14.39 -1.61
CA ASP A 24 6.24 -14.21 -1.10
C ASP A 24 6.28 -14.26 0.42
N GLY A 25 5.18 -14.65 1.05
CA GLY A 25 5.11 -14.74 2.50
C GLY A 25 4.84 -13.43 3.20
N GLY A 26 4.42 -12.41 2.46
CA GLY A 26 4.13 -11.09 3.04
C GLY A 26 2.66 -10.74 2.99
N ASP A 27 2.34 -9.55 3.47
CA ASP A 27 0.98 -9.02 3.42
C ASP A 27 1.05 -7.50 3.57
N VAL A 28 -0.09 -6.85 3.31
CA VAL A 28 -0.21 -5.41 3.49
C VAL A 28 -1.56 -5.09 4.10
N GLU A 29 -1.58 -4.13 5.02
CA GLU A 29 -2.82 -3.69 5.65
C GLU A 29 -2.97 -2.18 5.49
N PHE A 30 -4.19 -1.74 5.25
CA PHE A 30 -4.53 -0.33 5.25
C PHE A 30 -4.51 0.20 6.68
N VAL A 31 -3.82 1.31 6.90
CA VAL A 31 -3.78 1.97 8.20
C VAL A 31 -4.65 3.22 8.17
N LYS A 32 -4.29 4.18 7.33
CA LYS A 32 -5.08 5.39 7.15
C LYS A 32 -4.65 6.11 5.88
N TYR A 33 -5.49 7.05 5.47
CA TYR A 33 -5.16 7.97 4.38
C TYR A 33 -5.38 9.40 4.91
N GLU A 34 -4.39 10.26 4.74
CA GLU A 34 -4.46 11.62 5.26
C GLU A 34 -3.56 12.54 4.44
N ASP A 35 -4.12 13.68 4.02
CA ASP A 35 -3.38 14.73 3.31
C ASP A 35 -2.60 14.23 2.07
N GLY A 36 -3.21 13.31 1.32
CA GLY A 36 -2.58 12.77 0.13
C GLY A 36 -1.55 11.69 0.42
N ILE A 37 -1.39 11.28 1.68
CA ILE A 37 -0.43 10.26 2.08
C ILE A 37 -1.20 9.02 2.55
N LEU A 38 -0.88 7.90 1.94
CA LEU A 38 -1.45 6.61 2.34
C LEU A 38 -0.49 5.94 3.30
N TYR A 39 -1.01 5.53 4.44
CA TYR A 39 -0.25 4.78 5.44
C TYR A 39 -0.68 3.33 5.40
N VAL A 40 0.27 2.45 5.19
CA VAL A 40 0.02 1.01 5.16
C VAL A 40 0.99 0.32 6.10
N LYS A 41 0.67 -0.90 6.49
CA LYS A 41 1.53 -1.72 7.31
C LYS A 41 1.91 -2.96 6.51
N LEU A 42 3.19 -3.13 6.26
CA LEU A 42 3.71 -4.32 5.59
C LEU A 42 4.02 -5.39 6.62
N LEU A 43 3.65 -6.62 6.32
CA LEU A 43 3.75 -7.74 7.26
C LEU A 43 4.51 -8.89 6.63
N GLY A 44 5.02 -9.77 7.47
CA GLY A 44 5.65 -11.00 7.03
C GLY A 44 7.06 -10.81 6.49
N ALA A 45 7.43 -11.63 5.52
CA ALA A 45 8.78 -11.63 4.96
C ALA A 45 9.17 -10.28 4.35
N CYS A 46 8.18 -9.49 3.93
CA CYS A 46 8.43 -8.18 3.34
C CYS A 46 9.03 -7.20 4.33
N VAL A 47 8.78 -7.39 5.61
CA VAL A 47 9.29 -6.49 6.65
C VAL A 47 10.76 -6.79 6.97
N ASP A 48 11.12 -8.07 6.91
CA ASP A 48 12.45 -8.51 7.31
C ASP A 48 13.53 -8.30 6.23
N CYS A 49 13.11 -8.10 5.00
CA CYS A 49 14.04 -7.93 3.89
C CYS A 49 14.02 -6.48 3.41
N ALA A 50 15.05 -5.72 3.75
CA ALA A 50 15.07 -4.29 3.46
C ALA A 50 14.97 -3.98 1.97
N MET A 51 15.61 -4.78 1.14
CA MET A 51 15.56 -4.55 -0.31
C MET A 51 14.19 -4.90 -0.88
N ALA A 52 13.63 -6.02 -0.43
CA ALA A 52 12.30 -6.41 -0.85
C ALA A 52 11.25 -5.42 -0.36
N ASP A 53 11.45 -4.89 0.85
CA ASP A 53 10.55 -3.91 1.42
C ASP A 53 10.48 -2.65 0.53
N ASN A 54 11.63 -2.15 0.08
CA ASN A 54 11.67 -1.00 -0.79
C ASN A 54 10.98 -1.26 -2.13
N THR A 55 11.23 -2.42 -2.72
CA THR A 55 10.63 -2.79 -3.99
C THR A 55 9.12 -2.88 -3.89
N ILE A 56 8.64 -3.50 -2.83
CA ILE A 56 7.20 -3.66 -2.60
C ILE A 56 6.56 -2.32 -2.35
N LYS A 57 7.20 -1.48 -1.55
CA LYS A 57 6.68 -0.13 -1.29
C LYS A 57 6.56 0.67 -2.58
N GLU A 58 7.57 0.62 -3.43
CA GLU A 58 7.55 1.32 -4.70
C GLU A 58 6.44 0.81 -5.62
N MET A 59 6.24 -0.50 -5.65
CA MET A 59 5.18 -1.10 -6.43
C MET A 59 3.81 -0.63 -5.96
N ILE A 60 3.59 -0.65 -4.66
CA ILE A 60 2.33 -0.21 -4.08
C ILE A 60 2.11 1.27 -4.37
N GLU A 61 3.13 2.08 -4.14
CA GLU A 61 3.04 3.51 -4.40
C GLU A 61 2.72 3.80 -5.85
N TYR A 62 3.42 3.16 -6.76
CA TYR A 62 3.19 3.35 -8.19
C TYR A 62 1.77 2.96 -8.57
N THR A 63 1.32 1.80 -8.11
CA THR A 63 -0.01 1.31 -8.46
C THR A 63 -1.09 2.23 -7.92
N ILE A 64 -0.96 2.64 -6.66
CA ILE A 64 -1.98 3.46 -6.03
C ILE A 64 -1.97 4.87 -6.59
N THR A 65 -0.81 5.49 -6.76
CA THR A 65 -0.77 6.85 -7.31
C THR A 65 -1.22 6.89 -8.75
N PHE A 66 -1.02 5.82 -9.49
CA PHE A 66 -1.51 5.72 -10.86
C PHE A 66 -3.04 5.65 -10.90
N GLU A 67 -3.64 4.84 -10.03
CA GLU A 67 -5.08 4.67 -9.99
C GLU A 67 -5.78 5.83 -9.29
N ILE A 68 -5.14 6.42 -8.29
CA ILE A 68 -5.73 7.48 -7.48
C ILE A 68 -4.76 8.67 -7.46
N PRO A 69 -4.93 9.62 -8.38
CA PRO A 69 -4.02 10.78 -8.44
C PRO A 69 -4.00 11.61 -7.17
N ASP A 70 -5.04 11.52 -6.35
CA ASP A 70 -5.10 12.25 -5.09
C ASP A 70 -4.08 11.75 -4.08
N VAL A 71 -3.65 10.50 -4.21
CA VAL A 71 -2.61 9.94 -3.36
C VAL A 71 -1.25 10.32 -3.95
N LYS A 72 -0.44 11.00 -3.16
CA LYS A 72 0.87 11.48 -3.60
C LYS A 72 2.01 10.63 -3.09
N GLU A 73 1.82 9.97 -1.96
CA GLU A 73 2.87 9.19 -1.32
C GLU A 73 2.27 8.03 -0.56
N VAL A 74 3.02 6.95 -0.47
CA VAL A 74 2.66 5.80 0.35
C VAL A 74 3.77 5.60 1.38
N ARG A 75 3.39 5.47 2.63
CA ARG A 75 4.33 5.25 3.73
C ARG A 75 4.04 3.95 4.44
N ASN A 76 5.10 3.26 4.82
CA ASN A 76 4.99 2.07 5.64
C ASN A 76 5.09 2.46 7.11
N VAL A 77 4.10 2.10 7.90
CA VAL A 77 4.12 2.30 9.35
C VAL A 77 4.29 0.94 10.01
N ILE A 78 5.20 0.87 10.94
CA ILE A 78 5.53 -0.38 11.64
C ILE A 78 5.05 -0.28 13.07
#